data_53c74ce9294ff870f5ada4fc647286e3
#
_entry.id   53c74ce9294ff870f5ada4fc647286e3
#
_cell.length_a   1.000
_cell.length_b   1.000
_cell.length_c   1.000
_cell.angle_alpha   90.00
_cell.angle_beta   90.00
_cell.angle_gamma   90.00
#
_symmetry.space_group_name_H-M   'P 1'
#
loop_
_entity.id
_entity.type
_entity.pdbx_description
1 polymer ?
#
loop_
_entity_poly.entity_id
_entity_poly.type
_entity_poly.pdbx_seq_one_letter_code
_entity_poly.pdbx_strand_id
1 'polypeptide(L)'
;MTLLRLNPTLFCHWRMLLLRPCVVLILWLMVAVWPLSAQAARPLNTDDANVVDPKGCQLETWVRRTRSSTEQWAVPGCNFWGDVEWSLGGQQRSEDTPWTSGLVLGQAKKRWLRLGDGDWGVATTLGFINTQPTSDFNATQRDVYFNAPITRALGQDRFVHLNLGWVQHNRDGSSRPSWGLGGEWPISPRLTAISEVYAETTTPSQYQVGLRLWVKPQRVQIDTTYGNVMGSATDQQWISIGLRLLTPAFLP
;
A
#
# COMPACT_ATOMS: atom_id res chain seq x y z
N MET A 1 70.00 -31.90 36.30
CA MET A 1 69.73 -30.67 35.50
C MET A 1 68.87 -31.05 34.28
N THR A 2 67.62 -31.04 34.42
CA THR A 2 66.70 -31.50 33.36
C THR A 2 65.86 -30.31 32.90
N LEU A 3 66.10 -29.81 31.69
CA LEU A 3 65.42 -28.68 31.08
C LEU A 3 64.06 -29.16 30.51
N LEU A 4 62.98 -28.65 31.08
CA LEU A 4 61.63 -28.79 30.53
C LEU A 4 61.49 -27.96 29.23
N ARG A 5 61.32 -28.61 28.09
CA ARG A 5 60.96 -27.98 26.83
C ARG A 5 59.46 -27.67 26.85
N LEU A 6 59.10 -26.40 26.89
CA LEU A 6 57.72 -25.92 26.67
C LEU A 6 57.38 -25.99 25.19
N ASN A 7 56.29 -26.64 24.88
CA ASN A 7 55.76 -26.88 23.51
C ASN A 7 54.96 -25.65 23.02
N PRO A 8 55.33 -24.95 21.92
CA PRO A 8 54.70 -23.69 21.51
C PRO A 8 53.33 -23.82 20.81
N THR A 9 52.78 -25.02 20.72
CA THR A 9 51.55 -25.24 19.96
C THR A 9 50.23 -24.95 20.70
N LEU A 10 50.27 -24.67 22.01
CA LEU A 10 49.08 -24.43 22.83
C LEU A 10 48.55 -22.97 22.79
N PHE A 11 49.37 -22.01 22.32
CA PHE A 11 48.98 -20.60 22.29
C PHE A 11 48.15 -20.18 21.08
N CYS A 12 48.10 -20.99 20.00
CA CYS A 12 47.40 -20.61 18.76
C CYS A 12 45.91 -20.94 18.75
N HIS A 13 45.45 -21.88 19.57
CA HIS A 13 44.04 -22.30 19.58
C HIS A 13 43.10 -21.39 20.39
N TRP A 14 43.58 -20.60 21.32
CA TRP A 14 42.73 -19.74 22.15
C TRP A 14 42.32 -18.41 21.46
N ARG A 15 43.11 -17.93 20.49
CA ARG A 15 42.75 -16.73 19.73
C ARG A 15 41.64 -16.94 18.69
N MET A 16 41.44 -18.16 18.17
CA MET A 16 40.39 -18.46 17.23
C MET A 16 39.00 -18.68 17.87
N LEU A 17 38.94 -19.01 19.16
CA LEU A 17 37.67 -19.24 19.86
C LEU A 17 36.96 -17.96 20.30
N LEU A 18 37.69 -16.86 20.48
CA LEU A 18 37.13 -15.56 20.88
C LEU A 18 36.63 -14.71 19.69
N LEU A 19 37.08 -15.00 18.46
CA LEU A 19 36.64 -14.28 17.26
C LEU A 19 35.30 -14.78 16.73
N ARG A 20 34.92 -16.01 17.03
CA ARG A 20 33.63 -16.60 16.56
C ARG A 20 32.39 -15.94 17.14
N PRO A 21 32.28 -15.62 18.44
CA PRO A 21 31.10 -14.95 18.98
C PRO A 21 30.97 -13.49 18.50
N CYS A 22 32.09 -12.77 18.29
CA CYS A 22 32.04 -11.40 17.77
C CYS A 22 31.60 -11.33 16.33
N VAL A 23 32.02 -12.24 15.46
CA VAL A 23 31.60 -12.30 14.07
C VAL A 23 30.12 -12.68 13.96
N VAL A 24 29.66 -13.62 14.78
CA VAL A 24 28.22 -13.99 14.85
C VAL A 24 27.39 -12.83 15.40
N LEU A 25 27.87 -12.11 16.42
CA LEU A 25 27.17 -10.95 16.98
C LEU A 25 27.09 -9.78 15.97
N ILE A 26 28.18 -9.54 15.22
CA ILE A 26 28.20 -8.53 14.15
C ILE A 26 27.27 -8.91 12.99
N LEU A 27 27.21 -10.18 12.60
CA LEU A 27 26.26 -10.69 11.63
C LEU A 27 24.80 -10.58 12.12
N TRP A 28 24.53 -10.82 13.40
CA TRP A 28 23.22 -10.61 14.00
C TRP A 28 22.84 -9.12 14.12
N LEU A 29 23.79 -8.24 14.40
CA LEU A 29 23.59 -6.79 14.43
C LEU A 29 23.37 -6.20 13.03
N MET A 30 23.97 -6.77 11.97
CA MET A 30 23.72 -6.33 10.60
C MET A 30 22.35 -6.79 10.05
N VAL A 31 21.72 -7.81 10.63
CA VAL A 31 20.36 -8.25 10.28
C VAL A 31 19.28 -7.38 10.95
N ALA A 32 19.63 -6.61 11.99
CA ALA A 32 18.67 -5.88 12.82
C ALA A 32 18.38 -4.43 12.36
N VAL A 33 18.98 -3.94 11.27
CA VAL A 33 18.77 -2.56 10.77
C VAL A 33 18.27 -2.59 9.34
N TRP A 34 17.11 -3.22 9.14
CA TRP A 34 16.32 -2.94 7.95
C TRP A 34 15.24 -1.95 8.35
N PRO A 35 15.16 -0.78 7.69
CA PRO A 35 14.07 0.15 7.95
C PRO A 35 12.75 -0.58 7.63
N LEU A 36 11.88 -0.69 8.62
CA LEU A 36 10.51 -1.16 8.50
C LEU A 36 9.75 -0.13 7.66
N SER A 37 9.85 -0.25 6.35
CA SER A 37 9.03 0.55 5.43
C SER A 37 7.71 -0.17 5.25
N ALA A 38 6.77 0.01 6.19
CA ALA A 38 5.39 -0.34 5.93
C ALA A 38 4.88 0.59 4.84
N GLN A 39 4.64 0.05 3.68
CA GLN A 39 4.07 0.76 2.55
C GLN A 39 2.87 -0.04 2.07
N ALA A 40 1.72 0.13 2.74
CA ALA A 40 0.47 -0.21 2.14
C ALA A 40 0.15 0.90 1.13
N ALA A 41 -0.05 0.52 -0.05
CA ALA A 41 -0.66 1.24 -1.12
C ALA A 41 -1.32 0.17 -1.95
N ARG A 42 -2.00 0.56 -3.02
CA ARG A 42 -2.58 -0.44 -3.91
C ARG A 42 -2.01 -1.86 -3.74
N PRO A 43 -2.83 -2.90 -3.83
CA PRO A 43 -4.17 -2.92 -4.47
C PRO A 43 -5.36 -2.71 -3.53
N LEU A 44 -5.13 -2.36 -2.26
CA LEU A 44 -6.20 -2.18 -1.29
C LEU A 44 -6.98 -0.87 -1.55
N ASN A 45 -8.32 -0.88 -1.34
CA ASN A 45 -9.14 0.32 -1.22
C ASN A 45 -9.01 0.90 0.19
N THR A 46 -8.74 0.04 1.18
CA THR A 46 -8.37 0.45 2.54
C THR A 46 -6.96 1.01 2.52
N ASP A 47 -6.83 2.31 2.63
CA ASP A 47 -5.55 3.01 2.56
C ASP A 47 -4.73 2.79 3.85
N ASP A 48 -3.41 2.92 3.76
CA ASP A 48 -2.53 2.92 4.92
C ASP A 48 -2.30 4.34 5.46
N ALA A 49 -1.56 4.47 6.56
CA ALA A 49 -1.22 5.75 7.13
C ALA A 49 0.06 6.38 6.56
N ASN A 50 0.72 5.74 5.57
CA ASN A 50 1.96 6.27 5.02
C ASN A 50 1.70 7.19 3.82
N VAL A 51 2.68 8.02 3.54
CA VAL A 51 2.81 8.82 2.32
C VAL A 51 4.13 8.45 1.66
N VAL A 52 4.25 8.68 0.37
CA VAL A 52 5.52 8.46 -0.34
C VAL A 52 6.65 9.27 0.31
N ASP A 53 7.88 8.80 0.19
CA ASP A 53 9.04 9.43 0.82
C ASP A 53 9.17 10.91 0.42
N PRO A 54 9.68 11.78 1.31
CA PRO A 54 9.88 13.20 1.01
C PRO A 54 10.68 13.40 -0.27
N LYS A 55 10.23 14.35 -1.10
CA LYS A 55 10.81 14.66 -2.41
C LYS A 55 10.77 13.52 -3.43
N GLY A 56 10.02 12.45 -3.15
CA GLY A 56 9.76 11.33 -4.04
C GLY A 56 8.38 11.40 -4.68
N CYS A 57 8.20 10.57 -5.71
CA CYS A 57 6.91 10.34 -6.35
C CYS A 57 6.65 8.84 -6.48
N GLN A 58 5.38 8.52 -6.68
CA GLN A 58 4.93 7.19 -7.07
C GLN A 58 4.02 7.27 -8.29
N LEU A 59 3.94 6.18 -9.01
CA LEU A 59 2.90 5.92 -10.00
C LEU A 59 2.24 4.60 -9.65
N GLU A 60 0.95 4.63 -9.41
CA GLU A 60 0.12 3.44 -9.26
C GLU A 60 -0.74 3.28 -10.53
N THR A 61 -0.68 2.12 -11.14
CA THR A 61 -1.50 1.81 -12.30
C THR A 61 -2.02 0.38 -12.21
N TRP A 62 -3.24 0.16 -12.67
CA TRP A 62 -3.84 -1.17 -12.63
C TRP A 62 -4.96 -1.34 -13.63
N VAL A 63 -5.21 -2.59 -13.96
CA VAL A 63 -6.39 -3.02 -14.69
C VAL A 63 -7.26 -3.86 -13.76
N ARG A 64 -8.55 -3.54 -13.69
CA ARG A 64 -9.58 -4.33 -13.00
C ARG A 64 -10.57 -4.84 -14.02
N ARG A 65 -10.76 -6.15 -14.07
CA ARG A 65 -11.70 -6.82 -14.96
C ARG A 65 -12.84 -7.42 -14.17
N THR A 66 -14.07 -7.05 -14.52
CA THR A 66 -15.31 -7.73 -14.12
C THR A 66 -15.80 -8.60 -15.29
N ARG A 67 -16.95 -9.25 -15.13
CA ARG A 67 -17.58 -10.00 -16.21
C ARG A 67 -17.96 -9.12 -17.41
N SER A 68 -18.42 -7.88 -17.15
CA SER A 68 -18.99 -6.98 -18.16
C SER A 68 -18.14 -5.73 -18.44
N SER A 69 -17.08 -5.47 -17.68
CA SER A 69 -16.30 -4.25 -17.83
C SER A 69 -14.81 -4.42 -17.56
N THR A 70 -14.03 -3.52 -18.14
CA THR A 70 -12.58 -3.37 -17.85
C THR A 70 -12.34 -1.93 -17.43
N GLU A 71 -11.68 -1.74 -16.30
CA GLU A 71 -11.23 -0.45 -15.79
C GLU A 71 -9.72 -0.37 -15.87
N GLN A 72 -9.22 0.74 -16.38
CA GLN A 72 -7.78 1.05 -16.45
C GLN A 72 -7.53 2.31 -15.66
N TRP A 73 -6.62 2.25 -14.70
CA TRP A 73 -6.32 3.31 -13.77
C TRP A 73 -4.88 3.74 -13.86
N ALA A 74 -4.63 5.04 -13.64
CA ALA A 74 -3.30 5.60 -13.43
C ALA A 74 -3.40 6.76 -12.42
N VAL A 75 -2.65 6.65 -11.33
CA VAL A 75 -2.66 7.61 -10.22
C VAL A 75 -1.21 7.96 -9.83
N PRO A 76 -0.61 8.96 -10.47
CA PRO A 76 0.64 9.56 -9.98
C PRO A 76 0.39 10.32 -8.67
N GLY A 77 1.35 10.22 -7.74
CA GLY A 77 1.37 10.96 -6.49
C GLY A 77 2.78 11.39 -6.12
N CYS A 78 2.95 12.60 -5.56
CA CYS A 78 4.24 13.15 -5.17
C CYS A 78 4.18 13.80 -3.80
N ASN A 79 5.28 13.70 -3.06
CA ASN A 79 5.45 14.32 -1.75
C ASN A 79 6.52 15.42 -1.83
N PHE A 80 6.09 16.68 -1.88
CA PHE A 80 6.98 17.81 -2.02
C PHE A 80 7.62 18.24 -0.69
N TRP A 81 6.90 18.09 0.45
CA TRP A 81 7.25 18.74 1.72
C TRP A 81 7.35 17.79 2.94
N GLY A 82 7.34 16.48 2.73
CA GLY A 82 7.63 15.49 3.77
C GLY A 82 6.43 14.73 4.30
N ASP A 83 5.36 15.36 4.78
CA ASP A 83 4.22 14.67 5.39
C ASP A 83 2.92 14.78 4.59
N VAL A 84 2.98 15.39 3.40
CA VAL A 84 1.83 15.56 2.51
C VAL A 84 2.12 15.00 1.13
N GLU A 85 1.32 14.04 0.72
CA GLU A 85 1.30 13.48 -0.63
C GLU A 85 0.13 14.06 -1.42
N TRP A 86 0.41 14.53 -2.63
CA TRP A 86 -0.56 15.02 -3.59
C TRP A 86 -0.68 14.02 -4.72
N SER A 87 -1.89 13.58 -5.03
CA SER A 87 -2.14 12.67 -6.13
C SER A 87 -3.21 13.25 -7.06
N LEU A 88 -2.99 13.08 -8.35
CA LEU A 88 -3.95 13.39 -9.40
C LEU A 88 -3.97 12.23 -10.38
N GLY A 89 -5.11 11.63 -10.60
CA GLY A 89 -5.18 10.45 -11.43
C GLY A 89 -6.51 10.30 -12.14
N GLY A 90 -6.67 9.17 -12.78
CA GLY A 90 -7.90 8.89 -13.49
C GLY A 90 -8.10 7.43 -13.85
N GLN A 91 -9.29 7.17 -14.34
CA GLN A 91 -9.73 5.87 -14.78
C GLN A 91 -10.44 6.00 -16.11
N GLN A 92 -10.24 5.00 -16.94
CA GLN A 92 -11.08 4.74 -18.10
C GLN A 92 -11.77 3.39 -17.92
N ARG A 93 -13.07 3.35 -18.14
CA ARG A 93 -13.89 2.14 -18.10
C ARG A 93 -14.48 1.86 -19.47
N SER A 94 -14.27 0.64 -19.96
CA SER A 94 -14.92 0.10 -21.14
C SER A 94 -15.88 -1.02 -20.71
N GLU A 95 -17.07 -1.00 -21.28
CA GLU A 95 -18.01 -2.12 -21.22
C GLU A 95 -18.05 -2.79 -22.61
N ASP A 96 -19.08 -3.56 -22.93
CA ASP A 96 -19.21 -4.19 -24.26
C ASP A 96 -19.29 -3.18 -25.41
N THR A 97 -19.42 -1.88 -25.09
CA THR A 97 -19.27 -0.74 -26.01
C THR A 97 -17.98 0.02 -25.69
N PRO A 98 -17.26 0.59 -26.71
CA PRO A 98 -16.03 1.32 -26.45
C PRO A 98 -16.30 2.56 -25.58
N TRP A 99 -15.54 2.69 -24.48
CA TRP A 99 -15.44 3.87 -23.61
C TRP A 99 -16.77 4.41 -23.07
N THR A 100 -17.32 3.78 -22.06
CA THR A 100 -18.61 4.19 -21.47
C THR A 100 -18.50 5.26 -20.39
N SER A 101 -17.34 5.39 -19.73
CA SER A 101 -17.11 6.46 -18.74
C SER A 101 -15.64 6.73 -18.49
N GLY A 102 -15.34 7.95 -18.08
CA GLY A 102 -14.04 8.38 -17.53
C GLY A 102 -14.20 8.93 -16.13
N LEU A 103 -13.13 8.88 -15.35
CA LEU A 103 -13.08 9.44 -14.01
C LEU A 103 -11.75 10.16 -13.83
N VAL A 104 -11.79 11.34 -13.20
CA VAL A 104 -10.61 12.07 -12.71
C VAL A 104 -10.73 12.19 -11.21
N LEU A 105 -9.67 11.87 -10.49
CA LEU A 105 -9.56 12.07 -9.06
C LEU A 105 -8.38 12.98 -8.72
N GLY A 106 -8.54 13.75 -7.65
CA GLY A 106 -7.44 14.49 -7.04
C GLY A 106 -7.54 14.37 -5.53
N GLN A 107 -6.42 14.20 -4.85
CA GLN A 107 -6.39 14.07 -3.39
C GLN A 107 -5.11 14.64 -2.79
N ALA A 108 -5.24 15.06 -1.53
CA ALA A 108 -4.12 15.36 -0.64
C ALA A 108 -4.21 14.45 0.57
N LYS A 109 -3.14 13.72 0.87
CA LYS A 109 -3.01 12.85 2.04
C LYS A 109 -1.95 13.43 2.96
N LYS A 110 -2.32 13.70 4.22
CA LYS A 110 -1.41 14.18 5.26
C LYS A 110 -1.18 13.10 6.31
N ARG A 111 0.06 12.77 6.54
CA ARG A 111 0.50 11.91 7.64
C ARG A 111 0.65 12.75 8.91
N TRP A 112 0.01 12.30 10.00
CA TRP A 112 0.07 12.93 11.32
C TRP A 112 0.96 12.18 12.29
N LEU A 113 0.92 10.85 12.22
CA LEU A 113 1.75 9.96 13.01
C LEU A 113 2.45 8.99 12.06
N ARG A 114 3.77 8.96 12.11
CA ARG A 114 4.60 8.07 11.29
C ARG A 114 4.59 6.67 11.88
N LEU A 115 4.25 5.70 11.09
CA LEU A 115 4.48 4.30 11.43
C LEU A 115 6.00 4.07 11.47
N GLY A 116 6.54 3.58 12.58
CA GLY A 116 7.99 3.42 12.80
C GLY A 116 8.53 4.27 13.96
N ASP A 117 7.85 5.37 14.32
CA ASP A 117 8.09 6.07 15.60
C ASP A 117 7.36 5.36 16.76
N GLY A 118 6.60 4.30 16.45
CA GLY A 118 5.83 3.44 17.32
C GLY A 118 5.05 2.42 16.47
N ASP A 119 4.13 1.69 17.09
CA ASP A 119 3.34 0.66 16.39
C ASP A 119 2.15 1.22 15.60
N TRP A 120 1.87 2.52 15.71
CA TRP A 120 0.73 3.16 15.08
C TRP A 120 1.14 4.19 14.05
N GLY A 121 0.39 4.25 12.96
CA GLY A 121 0.42 5.33 11.99
C GLY A 121 -0.98 5.94 11.84
N VAL A 122 -1.06 7.24 11.58
CA VAL A 122 -2.32 7.96 11.36
C VAL A 122 -2.12 8.97 10.24
N ALA A 123 -3.06 8.98 9.30
CA ALA A 123 -3.13 9.99 8.24
C ALA A 123 -4.57 10.45 8.01
N THR A 124 -4.72 11.48 7.22
CA THR A 124 -6.02 11.92 6.68
C THR A 124 -5.87 12.22 5.20
N THR A 125 -6.91 11.89 4.43
CA THR A 125 -7.01 12.18 3.01
C THR A 125 -8.26 13.02 2.75
N LEU A 126 -8.12 14.06 1.97
CA LEU A 126 -9.22 14.82 1.40
C LEU A 126 -9.09 14.79 -0.11
N GLY A 127 -10.17 14.48 -0.82
CA GLY A 127 -10.13 14.35 -2.25
C GLY A 127 -11.46 14.63 -2.94
N PHE A 128 -11.39 14.68 -4.25
CA PHE A 128 -12.55 14.76 -5.12
C PHE A 128 -12.47 13.71 -6.22
N ILE A 129 -13.64 13.31 -6.70
CA ILE A 129 -13.83 12.42 -7.85
C ILE A 129 -14.77 13.12 -8.82
N ASN A 130 -14.35 13.21 -10.07
CA ASN A 130 -15.14 13.78 -11.15
C ASN A 130 -15.40 12.69 -12.19
N THR A 131 -16.62 12.19 -12.26
CA THR A 131 -17.00 11.12 -13.19
C THR A 131 -17.71 11.74 -14.39
N GLN A 132 -17.25 11.40 -15.59
CA GLN A 132 -17.82 11.85 -16.86
C GLN A 132 -18.34 10.64 -17.64
N PRO A 133 -19.65 10.51 -17.86
CA PRO A 133 -20.18 9.55 -18.82
C PRO A 133 -19.82 10.02 -20.24
N THR A 134 -19.47 9.07 -21.12
CA THR A 134 -19.09 9.38 -22.52
C THR A 134 -20.24 9.86 -23.38
N SER A 135 -21.49 9.60 -22.97
CA SER A 135 -22.70 9.95 -23.73
C SER A 135 -23.25 11.35 -23.46
N ASP A 136 -22.85 11.96 -22.33
CA ASP A 136 -23.36 13.30 -21.96
C ASP A 136 -22.35 14.04 -21.07
N PHE A 137 -21.63 15.00 -21.64
CA PHE A 137 -20.69 15.85 -20.92
C PHE A 137 -21.37 16.74 -19.86
N ASN A 138 -22.67 16.96 -19.93
CA ASN A 138 -23.42 17.74 -18.94
C ASN A 138 -23.82 16.92 -17.72
N ALA A 139 -23.69 15.59 -17.77
CA ALA A 139 -24.00 14.69 -16.67
C ALA A 139 -22.77 14.43 -15.74
N THR A 140 -21.81 15.35 -15.70
CA THR A 140 -20.65 15.26 -14.84
C THR A 140 -21.07 15.16 -13.37
N GLN A 141 -20.67 14.07 -12.72
CA GLN A 141 -20.84 13.88 -11.28
C GLN A 141 -19.54 14.26 -10.56
N ARG A 142 -19.64 15.10 -9.56
CA ARG A 142 -18.51 15.51 -8.72
C ARG A 142 -18.77 15.12 -7.28
N ASP A 143 -17.99 14.20 -6.76
CA ASP A 143 -18.05 13.76 -5.37
C ASP A 143 -16.84 14.30 -4.61
N VAL A 144 -17.01 14.54 -3.29
CA VAL A 144 -15.92 14.90 -2.38
C VAL A 144 -15.86 13.86 -1.29
N TYR A 145 -14.68 13.47 -0.89
CA TYR A 145 -14.51 12.49 0.16
C TYR A 145 -13.42 12.89 1.16
N PHE A 146 -13.60 12.39 2.37
CA PHE A 146 -12.64 12.41 3.45
C PHE A 146 -12.37 10.96 3.88
N ASN A 147 -11.12 10.64 4.21
CA ASN A 147 -10.73 9.36 4.77
C ASN A 147 -9.66 9.55 5.85
N ALA A 148 -9.74 8.78 6.92
CA ALA A 148 -8.79 8.74 8.03
C ALA A 148 -8.19 7.34 8.16
N PRO A 149 -7.10 7.03 7.45
CA PRO A 149 -6.37 5.78 7.60
C PRO A 149 -5.63 5.72 8.94
N ILE A 150 -5.82 4.62 9.63
CA ILE A 150 -5.11 4.24 10.85
C ILE A 150 -4.44 2.90 10.58
N THR A 151 -3.13 2.82 10.74
CA THR A 151 -2.34 1.59 10.54
C THR A 151 -1.74 1.13 11.86
N ARG A 152 -1.87 -0.16 12.17
CA ARG A 152 -1.22 -0.82 13.30
C ARG A 152 -0.19 -1.81 12.80
N ALA A 153 1.06 -1.69 13.27
CA ALA A 153 2.07 -2.71 13.12
C ALA A 153 1.89 -3.81 14.18
N LEU A 154 1.83 -5.06 13.73
CA LEU A 154 1.70 -6.25 14.61
C LEU A 154 3.04 -6.98 14.76
N GLY A 155 4.15 -6.36 14.32
CA GLY A 155 5.47 -6.98 14.25
C GLY A 155 5.67 -7.88 13.03
N GLN A 156 6.94 -8.19 12.70
CA GLN A 156 7.32 -9.06 11.57
C GLN A 156 6.67 -8.64 10.23
N ASP A 157 6.64 -7.33 9.93
CA ASP A 157 6.05 -6.74 8.72
C ASP A 157 4.56 -7.07 8.50
N ARG A 158 3.83 -7.35 9.58
CA ARG A 158 2.37 -7.54 9.56
C ARG A 158 1.69 -6.23 9.91
N PHE A 159 0.68 -5.88 9.13
CA PHE A 159 -0.06 -4.63 9.32
C PHE A 159 -1.56 -4.86 9.25
N VAL A 160 -2.28 -4.07 10.04
CA VAL A 160 -3.74 -3.94 9.96
C VAL A 160 -4.06 -2.46 9.73
N HIS A 161 -4.96 -2.20 8.81
CA HIS A 161 -5.41 -0.88 8.41
C HIS A 161 -6.90 -0.74 8.71
N LEU A 162 -7.26 0.32 9.42
CA LEU A 162 -8.64 0.75 9.60
C LEU A 162 -8.82 2.08 8.91
N ASN A 163 -9.82 2.19 8.05
CA ASN A 163 -10.22 3.43 7.42
C ASN A 163 -11.60 3.83 7.93
N LEU A 164 -11.74 5.08 8.31
CA LEU A 164 -13.01 5.71 8.64
C LEU A 164 -13.14 6.95 7.76
N GLY A 165 -14.21 7.03 7.00
CA GLY A 165 -14.34 8.05 5.99
C GLY A 165 -15.77 8.51 5.77
N TRP A 166 -15.91 9.36 4.78
CA TRP A 166 -17.16 9.95 4.40
C TRP A 166 -17.10 10.40 2.94
N VAL A 167 -18.19 10.18 2.20
CA VAL A 167 -18.33 10.59 0.80
C VAL A 167 -19.58 11.45 0.65
N GLN A 168 -19.44 12.61 0.04
CA GLN A 168 -20.53 13.45 -0.40
C GLN A 168 -20.79 13.20 -1.89
N HIS A 169 -21.92 12.58 -2.19
CA HIS A 169 -22.37 12.35 -3.56
C HIS A 169 -23.19 13.54 -4.04
N ASN A 170 -22.67 14.30 -4.99
CA ASN A 170 -23.37 15.49 -5.48
C ASN A 170 -24.54 15.16 -6.43
N ARG A 171 -24.58 13.95 -6.98
CA ARG A 171 -25.66 13.54 -7.89
C ARG A 171 -27.03 13.46 -7.21
N ASP A 172 -27.07 12.87 -6.02
CA ASP A 172 -28.28 12.67 -5.23
C ASP A 172 -28.32 13.50 -3.94
N GLY A 173 -27.26 14.31 -3.71
CA GLY A 173 -27.10 15.11 -2.49
C GLY A 173 -26.82 14.26 -1.23
N SER A 174 -26.62 12.95 -1.36
CA SER A 174 -26.42 12.07 -0.21
C SER A 174 -25.04 12.19 0.37
N SER A 175 -24.98 11.99 1.69
CA SER A 175 -23.74 11.98 2.49
C SER A 175 -23.62 10.62 3.16
N ARG A 176 -22.58 9.87 2.86
CA ARG A 176 -22.44 8.48 3.30
C ARG A 176 -21.13 8.25 4.06
N PRO A 177 -21.18 7.79 5.31
CA PRO A 177 -20.02 7.24 5.97
C PRO A 177 -19.44 6.06 5.19
N SER A 178 -18.12 5.97 5.17
CA SER A 178 -17.38 4.86 4.58
C SER A 178 -16.44 4.25 5.60
N TRP A 179 -16.12 2.98 5.43
CA TRP A 179 -15.19 2.27 6.28
C TRP A 179 -14.44 1.19 5.50
N GLY A 180 -13.27 0.81 5.99
CA GLY A 180 -12.49 -0.29 5.46
C GLY A 180 -11.62 -0.92 6.54
N LEU A 181 -11.45 -2.22 6.47
CA LEU A 181 -10.54 -3.00 7.29
C LEU A 181 -9.68 -3.85 6.38
N GLY A 182 -8.37 -3.60 6.39
CA GLY A 182 -7.39 -4.30 5.57
C GLY A 182 -6.29 -4.95 6.39
N GLY A 183 -5.59 -5.92 5.81
CA GLY A 183 -4.47 -6.58 6.44
C GLY A 183 -3.40 -7.01 5.44
N GLU A 184 -2.14 -6.97 5.90
CA GLU A 184 -0.95 -7.37 5.16
C GLU A 184 -0.19 -8.42 5.95
N TRP A 185 0.09 -9.55 5.28
CA TRP A 185 0.67 -10.74 5.88
C TRP A 185 1.85 -11.21 5.04
N PRO A 186 3.10 -11.01 5.46
CA PRO A 186 4.28 -11.45 4.72
C PRO A 186 4.35 -12.98 4.63
N ILE A 187 4.51 -13.48 3.43
CA ILE A 187 4.77 -14.91 3.12
C ILE A 187 6.27 -15.12 2.99
N SER A 188 6.97 -14.13 2.42
CA SER A 188 8.43 -14.11 2.25
C SER A 188 8.93 -12.67 2.25
N PRO A 189 10.25 -12.40 2.25
CA PRO A 189 10.79 -11.03 2.23
C PRO A 189 10.33 -10.16 1.05
N ARG A 190 9.77 -10.76 -0.01
CA ARG A 190 9.28 -10.03 -1.19
C ARG A 190 7.82 -10.26 -1.50
N LEU A 191 7.18 -11.24 -0.87
CA LEU A 191 5.80 -11.64 -1.16
C LEU A 191 4.93 -11.45 0.07
N THR A 192 3.86 -10.69 -0.08
CA THR A 192 2.88 -10.39 0.97
C THR A 192 1.49 -10.81 0.51
N ALA A 193 0.75 -11.56 1.34
CA ALA A 193 -0.68 -11.74 1.17
C ALA A 193 -1.41 -10.51 1.70
N ILE A 194 -2.48 -10.14 1.03
CA ILE A 194 -3.32 -9.00 1.39
C ILE A 194 -4.79 -9.40 1.41
N SER A 195 -5.55 -8.77 2.28
CA SER A 195 -7.00 -8.96 2.36
C SER A 195 -7.66 -7.71 2.89
N GLU A 196 -8.88 -7.43 2.44
CA GLU A 196 -9.69 -6.34 2.98
C GLU A 196 -11.19 -6.56 2.82
N VAL A 197 -11.94 -5.83 3.64
CA VAL A 197 -13.38 -5.63 3.53
C VAL A 197 -13.65 -4.14 3.67
N TYR A 198 -14.51 -3.58 2.82
CA TYR A 198 -14.86 -2.17 2.83
C TYR A 198 -16.28 -1.92 2.33
N ALA A 199 -16.86 -0.79 2.73
CA ALA A 199 -18.18 -0.35 2.28
C ALA A 199 -18.39 1.15 2.49
N GLU A 200 -19.34 1.71 1.76
CA GLU A 200 -20.10 2.88 2.18
C GLU A 200 -21.38 2.43 2.88
N THR A 201 -21.85 3.22 3.84
CA THR A 201 -23.14 2.97 4.51
C THR A 201 -24.25 2.91 3.47
N THR A 202 -25.16 1.96 3.60
CA THR A 202 -26.27 1.66 2.66
C THR A 202 -25.87 0.90 1.39
N THR A 203 -24.59 0.59 1.19
CA THR A 203 -24.15 -0.31 0.10
C THR A 203 -23.71 -1.66 0.66
N PRO A 204 -23.86 -2.75 -0.09
CA PRO A 204 -23.29 -4.04 0.32
C PRO A 204 -21.78 -3.96 0.46
N SER A 205 -21.24 -4.59 1.49
CA SER A 205 -19.79 -4.66 1.69
C SER A 205 -19.11 -5.40 0.56
N GLN A 206 -17.91 -4.95 0.23
CA GLN A 206 -17.04 -5.58 -0.76
C GLN A 206 -15.83 -6.18 -0.05
N TYR A 207 -15.27 -7.22 -0.61
CA TYR A 207 -14.04 -7.81 -0.11
C TYR A 207 -13.09 -8.11 -1.26
N GLN A 208 -11.82 -8.12 -0.96
CA GLN A 208 -10.81 -8.67 -1.85
C GLN A 208 -9.66 -9.33 -1.10
N VAL A 209 -9.04 -10.28 -1.77
CA VAL A 209 -7.83 -10.97 -1.33
C VAL A 209 -6.82 -10.96 -2.46
N GLY A 210 -5.54 -10.99 -2.15
CA GLY A 210 -4.55 -10.95 -3.20
C GLY A 210 -3.13 -11.15 -2.71
N LEU A 211 -2.21 -10.93 -3.65
CA LEU A 211 -0.77 -11.03 -3.45
C LEU A 211 -0.09 -9.77 -3.95
N ARG A 212 0.95 -9.36 -3.25
CA ARG A 212 1.84 -8.24 -3.57
C ARG A 212 3.27 -8.76 -3.61
N LEU A 213 3.97 -8.49 -4.70
CA LEU A 213 5.35 -8.90 -4.94
C LEU A 213 6.26 -7.70 -5.17
N TRP A 214 7.29 -7.54 -4.37
CA TRP A 214 8.39 -6.63 -4.66
C TRP A 214 9.36 -7.23 -5.69
N VAL A 215 9.24 -6.80 -6.95
CA VAL A 215 10.19 -7.15 -8.01
C VAL A 215 11.54 -6.51 -7.72
N LYS A 216 11.53 -5.22 -7.36
CA LYS A 216 12.67 -4.47 -6.83
C LYS A 216 12.23 -3.79 -5.54
N PRO A 217 12.79 -4.18 -4.37
CA PRO A 217 12.40 -3.60 -3.09
C PRO A 217 12.38 -2.08 -3.12
N GLN A 218 11.31 -1.47 -2.59
CA GLN A 218 11.10 -0.03 -2.49
C GLN A 218 11.12 0.73 -3.83
N ARG A 219 10.99 0.05 -4.98
CA ARG A 219 11.00 0.68 -6.31
C ARG A 219 9.93 0.16 -7.24
N VAL A 220 9.79 -1.16 -7.33
CA VAL A 220 8.87 -1.79 -8.29
C VAL A 220 8.09 -2.89 -7.58
N GLN A 221 6.80 -2.72 -7.50
CA GLN A 221 5.85 -3.66 -6.91
C GLN A 221 4.82 -4.07 -7.96
N ILE A 222 4.48 -5.33 -7.99
CA ILE A 222 3.36 -5.89 -8.76
C ILE A 222 2.37 -6.48 -7.77
N ASP A 223 1.11 -6.37 -8.07
CA ASP A 223 0.04 -6.97 -7.27
C ASP A 223 -1.02 -7.63 -8.14
N THR A 224 -1.77 -8.55 -7.53
CA THR A 224 -2.97 -9.12 -8.12
C THR A 224 -4.00 -9.37 -7.03
N THR A 225 -5.27 -9.10 -7.33
CA THR A 225 -6.38 -9.35 -6.39
C THR A 225 -7.56 -10.01 -7.08
N TYR A 226 -8.30 -10.75 -6.27
CA TYR A 226 -9.65 -11.23 -6.57
C TYR A 226 -10.61 -10.64 -5.54
N GLY A 227 -11.76 -10.16 -5.97
CA GLY A 227 -12.76 -9.58 -5.09
C GLY A 227 -14.19 -9.83 -5.57
N ASN A 228 -15.13 -9.56 -4.65
CA ASN A 228 -16.57 -9.64 -4.92
C ASN A 228 -17.35 -8.75 -3.94
N VAL A 229 -18.62 -8.56 -4.22
CA VAL A 229 -19.61 -7.96 -3.31
C VAL A 229 -20.21 -9.03 -2.42
N MET A 230 -20.28 -8.79 -1.11
CA MET A 230 -20.82 -9.75 -0.15
C MET A 230 -22.32 -10.00 -0.41
N GLY A 231 -22.70 -11.28 -0.44
CA GLY A 231 -24.08 -11.68 -0.73
C GLY A 231 -24.47 -11.60 -2.21
N SER A 232 -23.54 -11.20 -3.08
CA SER A 232 -23.77 -11.17 -4.52
C SER A 232 -23.44 -12.49 -5.19
N ALA A 233 -24.09 -12.76 -6.33
CA ALA A 233 -23.72 -13.85 -7.22
C ALA A 233 -22.37 -13.59 -7.92
N THR A 234 -21.96 -14.51 -8.79
CA THR A 234 -20.64 -14.46 -9.47
C THR A 234 -20.49 -13.36 -10.51
N ASP A 235 -21.52 -12.60 -10.80
CA ASP A 235 -21.54 -11.52 -11.80
C ASP A 235 -20.83 -10.23 -11.35
N GLN A 236 -20.65 -10.04 -10.03
CA GLN A 236 -19.96 -8.87 -9.46
C GLN A 236 -18.50 -9.13 -9.06
N GLN A 237 -17.97 -10.27 -9.42
CA GLN A 237 -16.56 -10.63 -9.19
C GLN A 237 -15.64 -9.78 -10.06
N TRP A 238 -14.44 -9.53 -9.54
CA TRP A 238 -13.36 -8.94 -10.32
C TRP A 238 -12.01 -9.58 -10.04
N ILE A 239 -11.13 -9.44 -11.01
CA ILE A 239 -9.70 -9.68 -10.87
C ILE A 239 -9.00 -8.36 -11.19
N SER A 240 -7.96 -8.01 -10.46
CA SER A 240 -7.09 -6.90 -10.82
C SER A 240 -5.63 -7.31 -10.88
N ILE A 241 -4.87 -6.60 -11.73
CA ILE A 241 -3.41 -6.65 -11.78
C ILE A 241 -2.93 -5.21 -11.73
N GLY A 242 -1.97 -4.94 -10.85
CA GLY A 242 -1.42 -3.62 -10.62
C GLY A 242 0.10 -3.57 -10.65
N LEU A 243 0.59 -2.37 -10.90
CA LEU A 243 2.00 -2.00 -10.86
C LEU A 243 2.13 -0.72 -10.04
N ARG A 244 3.06 -0.69 -9.09
CA ARG A 244 3.48 0.50 -8.38
C ARG A 244 4.96 0.76 -8.64
N LEU A 245 5.27 1.99 -9.06
CA LEU A 245 6.62 2.48 -9.27
C LEU A 245 6.90 3.59 -8.26
N LEU A 246 8.05 3.53 -7.58
CA LEU A 246 8.49 4.54 -6.63
C LEU A 246 9.81 5.12 -7.08
N THR A 247 9.94 6.45 -7.01
CA THR A 247 11.19 7.15 -7.29
C THR A 247 12.02 7.32 -6.01
N PRO A 248 13.34 7.51 -6.10
CA PRO A 248 14.10 8.14 -5.04
C PRO A 248 13.65 9.59 -4.87
N ALA A 249 14.15 10.27 -3.83
CA ALA A 249 14.03 11.72 -3.70
C ALA A 249 14.71 12.40 -4.90
N PHE A 250 13.96 13.20 -5.66
CA PHE A 250 14.46 13.96 -6.83
C PHE A 250 13.80 15.32 -6.99
N LEU A 251 12.71 15.57 -6.27
CA LEU A 251 12.03 16.87 -6.27
C LEU A 251 12.89 17.93 -5.55
N PRO A 252 12.81 19.20 -5.92
CA PRO A 252 13.58 20.28 -5.32
C PRO A 252 13.32 20.50 -3.83
#